data_203d128f802306f10f7bb1c165cd1e1e
#
_entry.id   203d128f802306f10f7bb1c165cd1e1e
#
_cell.length_a   1.000
_cell.length_b   1.000
_cell.length_c   1.000
_cell.angle_alpha   90.00
_cell.angle_beta   90.00
_cell.angle_gamma   90.00
#
_symmetry.space_group_name_H-M   'P 1'
#
loop_
_entity.id
_entity.type
_entity.pdbx_description
1 polymer ?
#
loop_
_entity_poly.entity_id
_entity_poly.type
_entity_poly.pdbx_seq_one_letter_code
_entity_poly.pdbx_strand_id
1 'polypeptide(L)'
;MIKNLTPHIISMVNENGEVVRQYPSEGIARATQSNIQVGEIDGIPLMETSFGETIDLPEYQDGVYLVVSIITANAAKANGRMVDDLLITTDTVRDEPGRIVGCKAFARI
;
A
#
# COMPACT_ATOMS: atom_id res chain seq x y z
N MET A 1 4.45 17.09 -1.52
CA MET A 1 3.41 16.83 -0.48
C MET A 1 3.10 15.34 -0.46
N ILE A 2 3.01 14.77 0.72
CA ILE A 2 2.65 13.36 0.90
C ILE A 2 1.32 13.29 1.65
N LYS A 3 0.36 12.56 1.10
CA LYS A 3 -0.93 12.31 1.72
C LYS A 3 -1.06 10.83 2.07
N ASN A 4 -1.44 10.56 3.31
CA ASN A 4 -1.66 9.19 3.78
C ASN A 4 -3.12 8.79 3.54
N LEU A 5 -3.34 7.92 2.58
CA LEU A 5 -4.66 7.38 2.24
C LEU A 5 -4.84 5.93 2.73
N THR A 6 -4.21 5.61 3.84
CA THR A 6 -4.42 4.36 4.59
C THR A 6 -5.24 4.64 5.84
N PRO A 7 -5.87 3.63 6.46
CA PRO A 7 -6.68 3.85 7.65
C PRO A 7 -5.88 4.13 8.94
N HIS A 8 -4.55 4.05 8.87
CA HIS A 8 -3.68 4.16 10.05
C HIS A 8 -2.73 5.34 9.94
N ILE A 9 -2.37 5.91 11.09
CA ILE A 9 -1.26 6.88 11.12
C ILE A 9 0.03 6.16 10.71
N ILE A 10 0.84 6.82 9.89
CA ILE A 10 2.14 6.30 9.47
C ILE A 10 3.22 7.07 10.22
N SER A 11 4.04 6.34 11.00
CA SER A 11 5.17 6.91 11.73
C SER A 11 6.47 6.54 11.01
N MET A 12 7.20 7.55 10.57
CA MET A 12 8.53 7.36 9.97
C MET A 12 9.55 7.38 11.09
N VAL A 13 10.42 6.37 11.12
CA VAL A 13 11.44 6.23 12.16
C VAL A 13 12.83 6.22 11.54
N ASN A 14 13.82 6.72 12.30
CA ASN A 14 15.22 6.67 11.89
C ASN A 14 15.86 5.34 12.33
N GLU A 15 17.16 5.19 12.08
CA GLU A 15 17.90 3.99 12.42
C GLU A 15 17.92 3.70 13.92
N ASN A 16 17.74 4.71 14.76
CA ASN A 16 17.70 4.57 16.21
C ASN A 16 16.30 4.24 16.73
N GLY A 17 15.31 4.07 15.84
CA GLY A 17 13.94 3.80 16.24
C GLY A 17 13.15 5.01 16.70
N GLU A 18 13.69 6.22 16.51
CA GLU A 18 13.02 7.45 16.88
C GLU A 18 12.05 7.89 15.79
N VAL A 19 10.86 8.32 16.19
CA VAL A 19 9.87 8.86 15.24
C VAL A 19 10.32 10.25 14.81
N VAL A 20 10.60 10.38 13.50
CA VAL A 20 11.06 11.66 12.93
C VAL A 20 9.94 12.39 12.19
N ARG A 21 8.88 11.70 11.81
CA ARG A 21 7.72 12.28 11.14
C ARG A 21 6.52 11.38 11.23
N GLN A 22 5.34 11.99 11.27
CA GLN A 22 4.08 11.24 11.25
C GLN A 22 3.15 11.79 10.18
N TYR A 23 2.44 10.88 9.52
CA TYR A 23 1.43 11.21 8.53
C TYR A 23 0.09 10.64 9.02
N PRO A 24 -0.79 11.48 9.58
CA PRO A 24 -2.13 11.01 9.96
C PRO A 24 -2.93 10.66 8.72
N SER A 25 -3.91 9.77 8.89
CA SER A 25 -4.81 9.41 7.78
C SER A 25 -5.59 10.62 7.31
N GLU A 26 -5.60 10.85 6.01
CA GLU A 26 -6.37 11.93 5.36
C GLU A 26 -7.54 11.38 4.53
N GLY A 27 -7.82 10.11 4.67
CA GLY A 27 -8.83 9.40 3.91
C GLY A 27 -8.38 7.96 3.69
N ILE A 28 -9.18 7.18 3.00
CA ILE A 28 -8.87 5.78 2.72
C ILE A 28 -9.12 5.51 1.24
N ALA A 29 -8.04 5.24 0.51
CA ALA A 29 -8.14 4.68 -0.84
C ALA A 29 -8.14 3.16 -0.71
N ARG A 30 -9.02 2.48 -1.42
CA ARG A 30 -9.17 1.03 -1.31
C ARG A 30 -9.44 0.39 -2.66
N ALA A 31 -9.25 -0.91 -2.71
CA ALA A 31 -9.59 -1.75 -3.86
C ALA A 31 -9.89 -3.15 -3.37
N THR A 32 -10.63 -3.90 -4.18
CA THR A 32 -10.91 -5.29 -3.88
C THR A 32 -9.91 -6.19 -4.61
N GLN A 33 -9.65 -7.34 -4.01
CA GLN A 33 -8.82 -8.39 -4.58
C GLN A 33 -9.56 -9.71 -4.44
N SER A 34 -9.55 -10.51 -5.48
CA SER A 34 -10.15 -11.85 -5.45
C SER A 34 -9.22 -12.84 -6.12
N ASN A 35 -9.34 -14.12 -5.74
CA ASN A 35 -8.61 -15.20 -6.37
C ASN A 35 -9.57 -16.02 -7.22
N ILE A 36 -9.16 -16.30 -8.45
CA ILE A 36 -9.94 -17.08 -9.40
C ILE A 36 -9.15 -18.34 -9.71
N GLN A 37 -9.80 -19.50 -9.65
CA GLN A 37 -9.14 -20.74 -10.04
C GLN A 37 -9.00 -20.79 -11.56
N VAL A 38 -7.77 -20.94 -12.04
CA VAL A 38 -7.45 -20.97 -13.48
C VAL A 38 -6.96 -22.35 -13.94
N GLY A 39 -6.78 -23.29 -13.02
CA GLY A 39 -6.34 -24.64 -13.37
C GLY A 39 -5.98 -25.47 -12.15
N GLU A 40 -5.26 -26.55 -12.40
CA GLU A 40 -4.74 -27.44 -11.37
C GLU A 40 -3.33 -27.91 -11.76
N ILE A 41 -2.50 -28.14 -10.74
CA ILE A 41 -1.19 -28.77 -10.89
C ILE A 41 -1.09 -29.88 -9.86
N ASP A 42 -0.92 -31.13 -10.30
CA ASP A 42 -0.85 -32.32 -9.43
C ASP A 42 -2.06 -32.44 -8.48
N GLY A 43 -3.26 -32.07 -8.96
CA GLY A 43 -4.48 -32.10 -8.17
C GLY A 43 -4.62 -30.92 -7.20
N ILE A 44 -3.69 -29.98 -7.21
CA ILE A 44 -3.72 -28.79 -6.35
C ILE A 44 -4.29 -27.61 -7.15
N PRO A 45 -5.30 -26.90 -6.63
CA PRO A 45 -5.85 -25.74 -7.35
C PRO A 45 -4.78 -24.69 -7.63
N LEU A 46 -4.78 -24.18 -8.85
CA LEU A 46 -3.96 -23.03 -9.25
C LEU A 46 -4.84 -21.79 -9.30
N MET A 47 -4.49 -20.79 -8.54
CA MET A 47 -5.27 -19.56 -8.41
C MET A 47 -4.56 -18.41 -9.09
N GLU A 48 -5.33 -17.46 -9.61
CA GLU A 48 -4.82 -16.21 -10.13
C GLU A 48 -5.51 -15.05 -9.41
N THR A 49 -4.73 -14.04 -9.02
CA THR A 49 -5.26 -12.87 -8.33
C THR A 49 -5.84 -11.89 -9.34
N SER A 50 -7.05 -11.45 -9.09
CA SER A 50 -7.73 -10.41 -9.85
C SER A 50 -7.99 -9.20 -8.96
N PHE A 51 -7.82 -8.00 -9.50
CA PHE A 51 -8.06 -6.75 -8.79
C PHE A 51 -9.30 -6.07 -9.33
N GLY A 52 -10.14 -5.55 -8.41
CA GLY A 52 -11.25 -4.69 -8.75
C GLY A 52 -10.81 -3.25 -8.98
N GLU A 53 -11.79 -2.38 -9.18
CA GLU A 53 -11.54 -0.95 -9.32
C GLU A 53 -11.07 -0.32 -8.01
N THR A 54 -10.27 0.73 -8.11
CA THR A 54 -9.90 1.53 -6.94
C THR A 54 -11.05 2.46 -6.56
N ILE A 55 -11.21 2.69 -5.26
CA ILE A 55 -12.24 3.55 -4.69
C ILE A 55 -11.54 4.65 -3.90
N ASP A 56 -11.96 5.90 -4.12
CA ASP A 56 -11.43 7.08 -3.43
C ASP A 56 -9.93 7.28 -3.61
N LEU A 57 -9.39 6.83 -4.74
CA LEU A 57 -8.02 7.10 -5.13
C LEU A 57 -8.01 8.30 -6.09
N PRO A 58 -7.43 9.45 -5.66
CA PRO A 58 -7.36 10.62 -6.54
C PRO A 58 -6.53 10.36 -7.78
N GLU A 59 -6.78 11.11 -8.83
CA GLU A 59 -5.96 11.11 -10.03
C GLU A 59 -4.57 11.68 -9.74
N TYR A 60 -3.61 11.34 -10.59
CA TYR A 60 -2.25 11.87 -10.49
C TYR A 60 -2.26 13.41 -10.49
N GLN A 61 -1.53 13.98 -9.53
CA GLN A 61 -1.25 15.42 -9.47
C GLN A 61 0.25 15.61 -9.28
N ASP A 62 0.82 16.49 -10.08
CA ASP A 62 2.25 16.78 -9.99
C ASP A 62 2.61 17.32 -8.60
N GLY A 63 3.68 16.80 -8.01
CA GLY A 63 4.15 17.20 -6.70
C GLY A 63 3.38 16.60 -5.53
N VAL A 64 2.39 15.75 -5.77
CA VAL A 64 1.61 15.07 -4.72
C VAL A 64 1.87 13.58 -4.78
N TYR A 65 2.29 13.01 -3.64
CA TYR A 65 2.47 11.58 -3.46
C TYR A 65 1.40 11.02 -2.53
N LEU A 66 0.89 9.86 -2.85
CA LEU A 66 -0.19 9.21 -2.10
C LEU A 66 0.32 7.90 -1.52
N VAL A 67 0.24 7.76 -0.21
CA VAL A 67 0.56 6.49 0.46
C VAL A 67 -0.70 5.65 0.52
N VAL A 68 -0.62 4.46 -0.05
CA VAL A 68 -1.75 3.53 -0.16
C VAL A 68 -1.32 2.13 0.23
N SER A 69 -2.28 1.23 0.43
CA SER A 69 -1.98 -0.19 0.63
C SER A 69 -1.43 -0.80 -0.64
N ILE A 70 -0.69 -1.90 -0.51
CA ILE A 70 -0.15 -2.61 -1.67
C ILE A 70 -1.26 -3.14 -2.58
N ILE A 71 -2.39 -3.54 -2.01
CA ILE A 71 -3.55 -4.00 -2.80
C ILE A 71 -4.09 -2.86 -3.66
N THR A 72 -4.25 -1.68 -3.09
CA THR A 72 -4.71 -0.49 -3.83
C THR A 72 -3.73 -0.11 -4.93
N ALA A 73 -2.42 -0.12 -4.62
CA ALA A 73 -1.38 0.22 -5.61
C ALA A 73 -1.38 -0.77 -6.79
N ASN A 74 -1.46 -2.07 -6.51
CA ASN A 74 -1.49 -3.08 -7.55
C ASN A 74 -2.77 -3.03 -8.37
N ALA A 75 -3.91 -2.73 -7.75
CA ALA A 75 -5.17 -2.56 -8.46
C ALA A 75 -5.13 -1.35 -9.40
N ALA A 76 -4.55 -0.23 -8.95
CA ALA A 76 -4.37 0.95 -9.79
C ALA A 76 -3.53 0.64 -11.02
N LYS A 77 -2.44 -0.10 -10.83
CA LYS A 77 -1.56 -0.52 -11.92
C LYS A 77 -2.30 -1.43 -12.90
N ALA A 78 -3.05 -2.40 -12.40
CA ALA A 78 -3.82 -3.34 -13.22
C ALA A 78 -4.91 -2.62 -14.02
N ASN A 79 -5.46 -1.51 -13.50
CA ASN A 79 -6.48 -0.72 -14.16
C ASN A 79 -5.90 0.34 -15.13
N GLY A 80 -4.58 0.35 -15.31
CA GLY A 80 -3.92 1.24 -16.25
C GLY A 80 -3.65 2.66 -15.74
N ARG A 81 -3.84 2.92 -14.44
CA ARG A 81 -3.50 4.22 -13.84
C ARG A 81 -1.99 4.34 -13.71
N MET A 82 -1.45 5.53 -14.00
CA MET A 82 -0.05 5.84 -13.68
C MET A 82 0.17 5.69 -12.17
N VAL A 83 1.26 5.02 -11.77
CA VAL A 83 1.53 4.70 -10.36
C VAL A 83 2.80 5.37 -9.82
N ASP A 84 3.37 6.31 -10.57
CA ASP A 84 4.61 6.98 -10.18
C ASP A 84 4.44 7.84 -8.92
N ASP A 85 3.21 8.23 -8.60
CA ASP A 85 2.85 9.00 -7.41
C ASP A 85 2.42 8.12 -6.22
N LEU A 86 2.31 6.81 -6.41
CA LEU A 86 1.86 5.91 -5.36
C LEU A 86 3.03 5.36 -4.57
N LEU A 87 2.92 5.45 -3.25
CA LEU A 87 3.91 4.96 -2.30
C LEU A 87 3.28 3.90 -1.40
N ILE A 88 4.08 2.89 -1.08
CA ILE A 88 3.74 1.92 -0.04
C ILE A 88 4.78 2.01 1.06
N THR A 89 4.43 1.58 2.26
CA THR A 89 5.37 1.52 3.37
C THR A 89 6.27 0.30 3.24
N THR A 90 7.54 0.47 3.60
CA THR A 90 8.50 -0.63 3.61
C THR A 90 9.44 -0.47 4.80
N ASP A 91 10.33 -1.45 5.03
CA ASP A 91 11.22 -1.44 6.17
C ASP A 91 10.46 -1.21 7.49
N THR A 92 9.43 -2.01 7.73
CA THR A 92 8.60 -1.86 8.92
C THR A 92 9.38 -2.19 10.19
N VAL A 93 9.10 -1.42 11.25
CA VAL A 93 9.69 -1.61 12.56
C VAL A 93 8.61 -2.18 13.48
N ARG A 94 8.95 -3.24 14.19
CA ARG A 94 8.03 -3.92 15.12
C ARG A 94 8.51 -3.76 16.55
N ASP A 95 7.56 -3.66 17.48
CA ASP A 95 7.87 -3.72 18.92
C ASP A 95 8.07 -5.19 19.37
N GLU A 96 8.35 -5.40 20.66
CA GLU A 96 8.57 -6.75 21.20
C GLU A 96 7.40 -7.70 20.99
N PRO A 97 6.11 -7.29 21.14
CA PRO A 97 5.00 -8.17 20.78
C PRO A 97 4.85 -8.43 19.28
N GLY A 98 5.61 -7.78 18.41
CA GLY A 98 5.56 -7.96 16.97
C GLY A 98 4.61 -7.05 16.24
N ARG A 99 4.06 -6.02 16.88
CA ARG A 99 3.20 -5.04 16.24
C ARG A 99 4.02 -4.03 15.43
N ILE A 100 3.52 -3.64 14.28
CA ILE A 100 4.17 -2.62 13.47
C ILE A 100 3.96 -1.26 14.14
N VAL A 101 5.06 -0.59 14.51
CA VAL A 101 5.04 0.71 15.17
C VAL A 101 5.55 1.84 14.28
N GLY A 102 6.13 1.50 13.12
CA GLY A 102 6.63 2.50 12.19
C GLY A 102 7.27 1.87 10.98
N CYS A 103 7.78 2.70 10.10
CA CYS A 103 8.56 2.26 8.94
C CYS A 103 9.71 3.24 8.69
N LYS A 104 10.76 2.75 8.04
CA LYS A 104 11.96 3.55 7.75
C LYS A 104 11.95 4.17 6.36
N ALA A 105 11.13 3.65 5.46
CA ALA A 105 11.12 4.09 4.07
C ALA A 105 9.78 3.87 3.41
N PHE A 106 9.57 4.57 2.30
CA PHE A 106 8.52 4.28 1.34
C PHE A 106 9.11 3.53 0.15
N ALA A 107 8.26 2.84 -0.59
CA ALA A 107 8.66 2.17 -1.82
C ALA A 107 7.64 2.43 -2.93
N ARG A 108 8.10 2.31 -4.16
CA ARG A 108 7.22 2.25 -5.34
C ARG A 108 6.88 0.81 -5.66
N ILE A 109 5.81 0.61 -6.37
CA ILE A 109 5.45 -0.73 -6.84
C ILE A 109 6.01 -1.00 -8.23
#